data_2a73e5e7f805a922462c66ac537bff93
#
_entry.id   2a73e5e7f805a922462c66ac537bff93
#
_cell.length_a   1.000
_cell.length_b   1.000
_cell.length_c   1.000
_cell.angle_alpha   90.00
_cell.angle_beta   90.00
_cell.angle_gamma   90.00
#
_symmetry.space_group_name_H-M   'P 1'
#
loop_
_entity.id
_entity.type
_entity.pdbx_description
1 polymer ?
#
loop_
_entity_poly.entity_id
_entity_poly.type
_entity_poly.pdbx_seq_one_letter_code
_entity_poly.pdbx_strand_id
1 'polypeptide(L)'
;MLWGAIIGDIVGSIYEFSNIKTKNFPFFPMNGYITDDSCMTIAVADALMQWKCDGGDLQQLTIKSMRQIGFKHPNMGYGFGFAKWLFNKESEPYNSWGNGAAMRISAVGWIGNSITEVKRLSYMVTAVSHDHIEGIKGAEATAVAIFMARTGKSKEEIAKYITDNYYDWCSSVAELQANYSWDGSCQGTVPPALQCFFESESFEDAIRNAISIGGDSDTIGAITGAVAGAYYGIPKEMIDAARKYVPDDLLAIVDKFENGDY
;
A
#
# COMPACT_ATOMS: atom_id res chain seq x y z
N MET A 1 -2.76 4.87 -11.01
CA MET A 1 -1.47 4.54 -10.31
C MET A 1 -1.70 4.32 -8.81
N LEU A 2 -2.09 5.33 -8.05
CA LEU A 2 -2.36 5.17 -6.60
C LEU A 2 -3.72 4.54 -6.30
N TRP A 3 -4.65 4.62 -7.22
CA TRP A 3 -6.03 4.16 -7.03
C TRP A 3 -6.15 2.70 -6.62
N GLY A 4 -5.19 1.85 -7.02
CA GLY A 4 -5.20 0.45 -6.60
C GLY A 4 -5.09 0.28 -5.08
N ALA A 5 -4.14 0.98 -4.45
CA ALA A 5 -3.98 0.98 -3.01
C ALA A 5 -5.19 1.63 -2.31
N ILE A 6 -5.62 2.81 -2.80
CA ILE A 6 -6.74 3.57 -2.22
C ILE A 6 -8.06 2.76 -2.26
N ILE A 7 -8.35 2.07 -3.38
CA ILE A 7 -9.54 1.23 -3.49
C ILE A 7 -9.46 0.05 -2.52
N GLY A 8 -8.28 -0.58 -2.42
CA GLY A 8 -8.08 -1.69 -1.48
C GLY A 8 -8.32 -1.28 -0.03
N ASP A 9 -7.79 -0.15 0.38
CA ASP A 9 -8.01 0.47 1.68
C ASP A 9 -9.51 0.74 1.93
N ILE A 10 -10.18 1.48 1.04
CA ILE A 10 -11.61 1.81 1.18
C ILE A 10 -12.47 0.55 1.32
N VAL A 11 -12.23 -0.45 0.48
CA VAL A 11 -13.01 -1.70 0.50
C VAL A 11 -12.74 -2.49 1.77
N GLY A 12 -11.50 -2.47 2.27
CA GLY A 12 -11.07 -3.18 3.48
C GLY A 12 -11.47 -2.50 4.79
N SER A 13 -11.60 -1.17 4.79
CA SER A 13 -11.71 -0.34 5.99
C SER A 13 -12.76 -0.77 7.02
N ILE A 14 -13.91 -1.26 6.58
CA ILE A 14 -14.99 -1.71 7.48
C ILE A 14 -14.81 -3.15 7.97
N TYR A 15 -13.87 -3.88 7.38
CA TYR A 15 -13.64 -5.30 7.68
C TYR A 15 -12.42 -5.54 8.57
N GLU A 16 -11.59 -4.53 8.85
CA GLU A 16 -10.39 -4.63 9.68
C GLU A 16 -10.70 -5.24 11.06
N PHE A 17 -11.74 -4.72 11.74
CA PHE A 17 -12.18 -5.20 13.06
C PHE A 17 -13.43 -6.07 12.99
N SER A 18 -13.97 -6.31 11.80
CA SER A 18 -15.17 -7.11 11.55
C SER A 18 -14.93 -8.06 10.38
N ASN A 19 -13.89 -8.87 10.52
CA ASN A 19 -13.41 -9.74 9.44
C ASN A 19 -14.51 -10.61 8.83
N ILE A 20 -14.46 -10.77 7.52
CA ILE A 20 -15.28 -11.70 6.76
C ILE A 20 -14.41 -12.75 6.09
N LYS A 21 -14.98 -13.96 5.90
CA LYS A 21 -14.29 -15.09 5.26
C LYS A 21 -14.98 -15.51 3.98
N THR A 22 -15.40 -14.52 3.17
CA THR A 22 -16.15 -14.73 1.94
C THR A 22 -15.82 -13.66 0.91
N LYS A 23 -15.86 -13.98 -0.36
CA LYS A 23 -15.75 -13.04 -1.48
C LYS A 23 -17.09 -12.38 -1.84
N ASN A 24 -18.20 -12.82 -1.23
CA ASN A 24 -19.54 -12.30 -1.49
C ASN A 24 -19.86 -11.15 -0.51
N PHE A 25 -19.51 -9.94 -0.90
CA PHE A 25 -19.81 -8.69 -0.18
C PHE A 25 -19.97 -7.53 -1.16
N PRO A 26 -20.67 -6.44 -0.79
CA PRO A 26 -20.73 -5.22 -1.59
C PRO A 26 -19.33 -4.63 -1.78
N PHE A 27 -18.89 -4.45 -3.04
CA PHE A 27 -17.50 -4.04 -3.32
C PHE A 27 -17.16 -2.68 -2.70
N PHE A 28 -18.01 -1.67 -2.91
CA PHE A 28 -17.90 -0.40 -2.21
C PHE A 28 -18.92 -0.36 -1.06
N PRO A 29 -18.47 -0.50 0.19
CA PRO A 29 -19.39 -0.47 1.32
C PRO A 29 -19.91 0.96 1.56
N MET A 30 -21.19 1.09 1.90
CA MET A 30 -21.84 2.39 2.14
C MET A 30 -21.11 3.22 3.22
N ASN A 31 -20.55 2.55 4.22
CA ASN A 31 -19.81 3.15 5.35
C ASN A 31 -18.29 2.99 5.19
N GLY A 32 -17.79 2.75 3.97
CA GLY A 32 -16.35 2.73 3.70
C GLY A 32 -15.73 4.11 3.88
N TYR A 33 -14.47 4.13 4.19
CA TYR A 33 -13.66 5.35 4.37
C TYR A 33 -12.21 5.06 4.02
N ILE A 34 -11.41 6.10 3.82
CA ILE A 34 -9.96 5.96 3.73
C ILE A 34 -9.35 5.89 5.13
N THR A 35 -8.28 5.14 5.28
CA THR A 35 -7.52 5.03 6.52
C THR A 35 -6.15 5.70 6.41
N ASP A 36 -5.26 5.44 7.36
CA ASP A 36 -3.87 5.85 7.26
C ASP A 36 -3.14 5.20 6.08
N ASP A 37 -3.61 4.08 5.55
CA ASP A 37 -3.11 3.46 4.32
C ASP A 37 -3.15 4.43 3.14
N SER A 38 -4.32 4.96 2.82
CA SER A 38 -4.45 5.96 1.75
C SER A 38 -3.75 7.26 2.09
N CYS A 39 -3.88 7.77 3.32
CA CYS A 39 -3.25 9.01 3.72
C CYS A 39 -1.73 8.96 3.55
N MET A 40 -1.09 7.88 3.98
CA MET A 40 0.36 7.74 3.89
C MET A 40 0.84 7.33 2.49
N THR A 41 0.04 6.60 1.72
CA THR A 41 0.27 6.39 0.28
C THR A 41 0.33 7.73 -0.47
N ILE A 42 -0.62 8.61 -0.22
CA ILE A 42 -0.69 9.95 -0.84
C ILE A 42 0.46 10.83 -0.34
N ALA A 43 0.85 10.73 0.93
CA ALA A 43 1.98 11.46 1.48
C ALA A 43 3.32 11.07 0.83
N VAL A 44 3.54 9.78 0.58
CA VAL A 44 4.73 9.30 -0.14
C VAL A 44 4.71 9.76 -1.60
N ALA A 45 3.56 9.74 -2.25
CA ALA A 45 3.41 10.25 -3.61
C ALA A 45 3.72 11.76 -3.70
N ASP A 46 3.20 12.57 -2.77
CA ASP A 46 3.49 14.01 -2.68
C ASP A 46 4.99 14.29 -2.51
N ALA A 47 5.65 13.57 -1.60
CA ALA A 47 7.09 13.71 -1.39
C ALA A 47 7.91 13.36 -2.64
N LEU A 48 7.54 12.29 -3.34
CA LEU A 48 8.21 11.85 -4.57
C LEU A 48 7.99 12.86 -5.71
N MET A 49 6.81 13.45 -5.85
CA MET A 49 6.55 14.51 -6.82
C MET A 49 7.40 15.75 -6.54
N GLN A 50 7.43 16.23 -5.29
CA GLN A 50 8.28 17.35 -4.89
C GLN A 50 9.76 17.07 -5.18
N TRP A 51 10.22 15.87 -4.83
CA TRP A 51 11.61 15.46 -5.10
C TRP A 51 11.94 15.40 -6.59
N LYS A 52 11.03 14.92 -7.42
CA LYS A 52 11.21 14.87 -8.88
C LYS A 52 11.25 16.26 -9.52
N CYS A 53 10.39 17.17 -9.04
CA CYS A 53 10.26 18.53 -9.57
C CYS A 53 11.42 19.42 -9.13
N ASP A 54 11.72 19.45 -7.84
CA ASP A 54 12.59 20.45 -7.21
C ASP A 54 13.92 19.86 -6.70
N GLY A 55 14.06 18.54 -6.70
CA GLY A 55 15.22 17.85 -6.10
C GLY A 55 15.17 17.88 -4.57
N GLY A 56 16.35 17.78 -3.95
CA GLY A 56 16.49 17.86 -2.50
C GLY A 56 16.56 16.50 -1.79
N ASP A 57 16.39 16.53 -0.47
CA ASP A 57 16.45 15.34 0.37
C ASP A 57 15.07 14.65 0.43
N LEU A 58 14.95 13.50 -0.25
CA LEU A 58 13.71 12.74 -0.31
C LEU A 58 13.23 12.28 1.08
N GLN A 59 14.14 11.95 2.01
CA GLN A 59 13.76 11.53 3.35
C GLN A 59 13.10 12.69 4.11
N GLN A 60 13.67 13.89 4.04
CA GLN A 60 13.09 15.08 4.65
C GLN A 60 11.76 15.48 4.01
N LEU A 61 11.65 15.39 2.69
CA LEU A 61 10.37 15.61 1.98
C LEU A 61 9.31 14.61 2.42
N THR A 62 9.68 13.33 2.56
CA THR A 62 8.78 12.27 3.03
C THR A 62 8.27 12.54 4.45
N ILE A 63 9.17 12.88 5.38
CA ILE A 63 8.80 13.25 6.76
C ILE A 63 7.85 14.45 6.74
N LYS A 64 8.17 15.46 5.95
CA LYS A 64 7.36 16.68 5.83
C LYS A 64 5.95 16.37 5.32
N SER A 65 5.82 15.65 4.19
CA SER A 65 4.53 15.32 3.59
C SER A 65 3.68 14.42 4.50
N MET A 66 4.29 13.39 5.12
CA MET A 66 3.59 12.54 6.09
C MET A 66 3.05 13.33 7.27
N ARG A 67 3.86 14.23 7.84
CA ARG A 67 3.42 15.06 8.97
C ARG A 67 2.36 16.09 8.56
N GLN A 68 2.49 16.74 7.41
CA GLN A 68 1.50 17.68 6.92
C GLN A 68 0.12 17.01 6.73
N ILE A 69 0.08 15.86 6.07
CA ILE A 69 -1.16 15.11 5.87
C ILE A 69 -1.67 14.56 7.20
N GLY A 70 -0.81 13.95 8.02
CA GLY A 70 -1.20 13.40 9.31
C GLY A 70 -1.77 14.43 10.28
N PHE A 71 -1.18 15.63 10.35
CA PHE A 71 -1.72 16.73 11.17
C PHE A 71 -3.07 17.23 10.67
N LYS A 72 -3.30 17.19 9.36
CA LYS A 72 -4.57 17.62 8.76
C LYS A 72 -5.66 16.55 8.89
N HIS A 73 -5.26 15.28 8.89
CA HIS A 73 -6.13 14.11 8.99
C HIS A 73 -5.73 13.22 10.19
N PRO A 74 -5.92 13.69 11.45
CA PRO A 74 -5.34 13.02 12.62
C PRO A 74 -6.03 11.72 13.06
N ASN A 75 -7.26 11.47 12.59
CA ASN A 75 -8.11 10.36 13.07
C ASN A 75 -8.27 9.26 12.01
N MET A 76 -7.18 8.88 11.34
CA MET A 76 -7.21 7.92 10.23
C MET A 76 -6.78 6.49 10.61
N GLY A 77 -6.69 6.16 11.90
CA GLY A 77 -6.33 4.81 12.32
C GLY A 77 -4.84 4.55 12.53
N TYR A 78 -4.01 5.60 12.53
CA TYR A 78 -2.55 5.44 12.72
C TYR A 78 -2.19 4.52 13.88
N GLY A 79 -1.40 3.48 13.62
CA GLY A 79 -0.89 2.60 14.67
C GLY A 79 -0.11 3.39 15.75
N PHE A 80 -0.17 2.95 17.00
CA PHE A 80 0.34 3.70 18.16
C PHE A 80 1.80 4.18 18.00
N GLY A 81 2.70 3.30 17.53
CA GLY A 81 4.12 3.66 17.31
C GLY A 81 4.27 4.74 16.23
N PHE A 82 3.54 4.58 15.13
CA PHE A 82 3.57 5.53 14.02
C PHE A 82 2.92 6.87 14.41
N ALA A 83 1.81 6.87 15.11
CA ALA A 83 1.19 8.09 15.63
C ALA A 83 2.15 8.88 16.53
N LYS A 84 2.87 8.20 17.44
CA LYS A 84 3.89 8.82 18.27
C LYS A 84 5.00 9.46 17.43
N TRP A 85 5.48 8.78 16.40
CA TRP A 85 6.47 9.31 15.47
C TRP A 85 5.92 10.50 14.66
N LEU A 86 4.72 10.36 14.13
CA LEU A 86 4.07 11.35 13.26
C LEU A 86 3.85 12.70 13.97
N PHE A 87 3.33 12.64 15.21
CA PHE A 87 2.94 13.84 15.97
C PHE A 87 4.05 14.43 16.85
N ASN A 88 5.20 13.76 16.97
CA ASN A 88 6.38 14.31 17.64
C ASN A 88 7.44 14.75 16.62
N LYS A 89 7.71 16.06 16.54
CA LYS A 89 8.63 16.62 15.54
C LYS A 89 10.08 16.19 15.68
N GLU A 90 10.48 15.72 16.86
CA GLU A 90 11.84 15.27 17.16
C GLU A 90 12.00 13.75 17.05
N SER A 91 10.96 13.04 16.56
CA SER A 91 11.01 11.59 16.45
C SER A 91 11.98 11.15 15.35
N GLU A 92 12.87 10.26 15.74
CA GLU A 92 13.72 9.47 14.87
C GLU A 92 13.00 8.16 14.46
N PRO A 93 13.49 7.43 13.45
CA PRO A 93 13.01 6.09 13.14
C PRO A 93 12.97 5.21 14.40
N TYR A 94 11.99 4.33 14.53
CA TYR A 94 11.73 3.62 15.78
C TYR A 94 11.77 2.08 15.64
N ASN A 95 12.58 1.60 14.68
CA ASN A 95 12.82 0.17 14.43
C ASN A 95 11.53 -0.65 14.22
N SER A 96 10.57 -0.06 13.52
CA SER A 96 9.29 -0.71 13.22
C SER A 96 9.44 -1.73 12.08
N TRP A 97 8.82 -2.89 12.26
CA TRP A 97 8.58 -3.92 11.24
C TRP A 97 7.11 -3.98 10.80
N GLY A 98 6.31 -2.99 11.21
CA GLY A 98 4.89 -2.91 10.91
C GLY A 98 4.60 -2.81 9.41
N ASN A 99 3.45 -3.36 9.00
CA ASN A 99 2.98 -3.37 7.62
C ASN A 99 2.70 -1.96 7.06
N GLY A 100 2.60 -0.95 7.93
CA GLY A 100 2.61 0.47 7.56
C GLY A 100 3.78 0.91 6.67
N ALA A 101 4.86 0.14 6.62
CA ALA A 101 5.94 0.31 5.64
C ALA A 101 5.50 -0.05 4.22
N ALA A 102 4.81 -1.19 4.06
CA ALA A 102 4.45 -1.77 2.77
C ALA A 102 3.17 -1.15 2.18
N MET A 103 2.17 -0.83 3.01
CA MET A 103 0.89 -0.29 2.58
C MET A 103 1.01 1.01 1.78
N ARG A 104 1.96 1.87 2.14
CA ARG A 104 2.13 3.23 1.62
C ARG A 104 3.10 3.37 0.45
N ILE A 105 3.68 2.25 -0.02
CA ILE A 105 4.83 2.28 -0.95
C ILE A 105 4.46 2.41 -2.43
N SER A 106 3.17 2.38 -2.76
CA SER A 106 2.66 2.25 -4.14
C SER A 106 3.34 3.22 -5.13
N ALA A 107 3.45 4.51 -4.77
CA ALA A 107 4.05 5.53 -5.63
C ALA A 107 5.50 5.20 -6.07
N VAL A 108 6.28 4.54 -5.21
CA VAL A 108 7.67 4.15 -5.52
C VAL A 108 7.73 3.17 -6.69
N GLY A 109 6.84 2.16 -6.70
CA GLY A 109 6.76 1.20 -7.80
C GLY A 109 6.37 1.83 -9.14
N TRP A 110 5.69 2.98 -9.10
CA TRP A 110 5.30 3.73 -10.31
C TRP A 110 6.38 4.69 -10.79
N ILE A 111 7.12 5.34 -9.91
CA ILE A 111 8.12 6.36 -10.26
C ILE A 111 9.47 5.75 -10.67
N GLY A 112 9.90 4.65 -10.05
CA GLY A 112 11.19 4.04 -10.30
C GLY A 112 11.32 3.48 -11.73
N ASN A 113 12.46 3.66 -12.38
CA ASN A 113 12.72 3.24 -13.76
C ASN A 113 13.51 1.92 -13.87
N SER A 114 13.95 1.39 -12.74
CA SER A 114 14.63 0.10 -12.63
C SER A 114 14.43 -0.50 -11.25
N ILE A 115 14.60 -1.82 -11.12
CA ILE A 115 14.53 -2.50 -9.81
C ILE A 115 15.50 -1.85 -8.81
N THR A 116 16.72 -1.53 -9.24
CA THR A 116 17.71 -0.87 -8.37
C THR A 116 17.24 0.49 -7.88
N GLU A 117 16.62 1.28 -8.75
CA GLU A 117 16.06 2.58 -8.35
C GLU A 117 14.87 2.42 -7.43
N VAL A 118 13.95 1.48 -7.74
CA VAL A 118 12.80 1.15 -6.87
C VAL A 118 13.26 0.78 -5.47
N LYS A 119 14.25 -0.10 -5.33
CA LYS A 119 14.83 -0.49 -4.05
C LYS A 119 15.40 0.72 -3.30
N ARG A 120 16.20 1.55 -3.98
CA ARG A 120 16.77 2.77 -3.38
C ARG A 120 15.70 3.74 -2.90
N LEU A 121 14.69 4.02 -3.73
CA LEU A 121 13.60 4.92 -3.39
C LEU A 121 12.75 4.35 -2.24
N SER A 122 12.45 3.04 -2.29
CA SER A 122 11.72 2.34 -1.22
C SER A 122 12.42 2.51 0.13
N TYR A 123 13.73 2.26 0.17
CA TYR A 123 14.53 2.47 1.39
C TYR A 123 14.41 3.92 1.89
N MET A 124 14.58 4.91 1.01
CA MET A 124 14.58 6.33 1.40
C MET A 124 13.25 6.76 2.02
N VAL A 125 12.10 6.34 1.46
CA VAL A 125 10.79 6.75 1.98
C VAL A 125 10.30 5.89 3.17
N THR A 126 10.88 4.70 3.35
CA THR A 126 10.48 3.76 4.41
C THR A 126 11.28 3.97 5.69
N ALA A 127 12.61 4.11 5.58
CA ALA A 127 13.53 4.17 6.71
C ALA A 127 13.34 5.43 7.59
N VAL A 128 12.56 6.41 7.14
CA VAL A 128 12.23 7.61 7.94
C VAL A 128 11.43 7.28 9.22
N SER A 129 10.81 6.11 9.27
CA SER A 129 10.04 5.65 10.43
C SER A 129 10.18 4.13 10.66
N HIS A 130 10.16 3.32 9.59
CA HIS A 130 10.21 1.85 9.63
C HIS A 130 11.59 1.37 9.14
N ASP A 131 12.60 1.50 10.00
CA ASP A 131 13.99 1.19 9.68
C ASP A 131 14.42 -0.23 10.09
N HIS A 132 13.51 -1.04 10.65
CA HIS A 132 13.74 -2.46 10.88
C HIS A 132 13.88 -3.22 9.56
N ILE A 133 14.75 -4.23 9.52
CA ILE A 133 15.03 -5.00 8.30
C ILE A 133 13.76 -5.59 7.65
N GLU A 134 12.80 -6.09 8.44
CA GLU A 134 11.53 -6.62 7.92
C GLU A 134 10.59 -5.51 7.41
N GLY A 135 10.60 -4.32 8.02
CA GLY A 135 9.84 -3.16 7.50
C GLY A 135 10.36 -2.72 6.14
N ILE A 136 11.67 -2.57 5.99
CA ILE A 136 12.32 -2.23 4.72
C ILE A 136 12.08 -3.32 3.68
N LYS A 137 12.24 -4.59 4.07
CA LYS A 137 12.03 -5.76 3.20
C LYS A 137 10.60 -5.83 2.65
N GLY A 138 9.59 -5.62 3.49
CA GLY A 138 8.19 -5.65 3.08
C GLY A 138 7.83 -4.52 2.12
N ALA A 139 8.28 -3.30 2.40
CA ALA A 139 8.12 -2.17 1.51
C ALA A 139 8.81 -2.38 0.16
N GLU A 140 10.06 -2.85 0.18
CA GLU A 140 10.84 -3.13 -1.03
C GLU A 140 10.17 -4.23 -1.89
N ALA A 141 9.75 -5.34 -1.28
CA ALA A 141 9.06 -6.42 -1.96
C ALA A 141 7.77 -5.94 -2.66
N THR A 142 6.96 -5.15 -1.97
CA THR A 142 5.73 -4.57 -2.52
C THR A 142 6.02 -3.60 -3.66
N ALA A 143 6.97 -2.68 -3.50
CA ALA A 143 7.33 -1.71 -4.53
C ALA A 143 7.89 -2.39 -5.80
N VAL A 144 8.73 -3.43 -5.63
CA VAL A 144 9.27 -4.21 -6.76
C VAL A 144 8.17 -5.00 -7.46
N ALA A 145 7.23 -5.61 -6.72
CA ALA A 145 6.09 -6.30 -7.32
C ALA A 145 5.24 -5.35 -8.19
N ILE A 146 4.97 -4.14 -7.71
CA ILE A 146 4.26 -3.08 -8.47
C ILE A 146 5.05 -2.71 -9.74
N PHE A 147 6.36 -2.45 -9.60
CA PHE A 147 7.22 -2.12 -10.75
C PHE A 147 7.22 -3.23 -11.80
N MET A 148 7.40 -4.48 -11.40
CA MET A 148 7.39 -5.62 -12.31
C MET A 148 6.04 -5.78 -13.00
N ALA A 149 4.94 -5.64 -12.26
CA ALA A 149 3.58 -5.71 -12.79
C ALA A 149 3.34 -4.64 -13.87
N ARG A 150 3.64 -3.36 -13.58
CA ARG A 150 3.45 -2.27 -14.55
C ARG A 150 4.37 -2.33 -15.77
N THR A 151 5.49 -3.03 -15.65
CA THR A 151 6.43 -3.24 -16.77
C THR A 151 6.18 -4.51 -17.57
N GLY A 152 5.03 -5.16 -17.35
CA GLY A 152 4.53 -6.28 -18.16
C GLY A 152 5.15 -7.64 -17.80
N LYS A 153 5.70 -7.80 -16.58
CA LYS A 153 6.14 -9.10 -16.10
C LYS A 153 4.96 -10.00 -15.77
N SER A 154 5.06 -11.29 -16.10
CA SER A 154 4.02 -12.25 -15.75
C SER A 154 3.95 -12.49 -14.24
N LYS A 155 2.84 -13.03 -13.76
CA LYS A 155 2.68 -13.41 -12.35
C LYS A 155 3.75 -14.39 -11.89
N GLU A 156 4.12 -15.34 -12.75
CA GLU A 156 5.16 -16.33 -12.48
C GLU A 156 6.55 -15.68 -12.35
N GLU A 157 6.87 -14.69 -13.20
CA GLU A 157 8.13 -13.93 -13.11
C GLU A 157 8.18 -13.11 -11.83
N ILE A 158 7.07 -12.42 -11.47
CA ILE A 158 6.97 -11.64 -10.23
C ILE A 158 7.09 -12.57 -9.03
N ALA A 159 6.33 -13.67 -9.04
CA ALA A 159 6.32 -14.69 -8.02
C ALA A 159 7.73 -15.21 -7.74
N LYS A 160 8.40 -15.65 -8.81
CA LYS A 160 9.76 -16.16 -8.72
C LYS A 160 10.71 -15.12 -8.13
N TYR A 161 10.62 -13.86 -8.58
CA TYR A 161 11.49 -12.80 -8.08
C TYR A 161 11.29 -12.55 -6.58
N ILE A 162 10.03 -12.52 -6.13
CA ILE A 162 9.69 -12.32 -4.72
C ILE A 162 10.22 -13.47 -3.87
N THR A 163 10.05 -14.73 -4.32
CA THR A 163 10.55 -15.90 -3.60
C THR A 163 12.08 -15.92 -3.52
N ASP A 164 12.75 -15.64 -4.62
CA ASP A 164 14.21 -15.67 -4.67
C ASP A 164 14.87 -14.57 -3.79
N ASN A 165 14.16 -13.45 -3.50
CA ASN A 165 14.78 -12.27 -2.87
C ASN A 165 14.17 -11.84 -1.54
N TYR A 166 12.90 -12.21 -1.23
CA TYR A 166 12.18 -11.64 -0.08
C TYR A 166 11.48 -12.66 0.79
N TYR A 167 10.46 -13.35 0.28
CA TYR A 167 9.55 -14.19 1.05
C TYR A 167 9.28 -15.50 0.35
N ASP A 168 9.36 -16.60 1.07
CA ASP A 168 8.82 -17.85 0.62
C ASP A 168 7.30 -17.77 0.42
N TRP A 169 6.77 -18.66 -0.41
CA TRP A 169 5.33 -18.71 -0.67
C TRP A 169 4.56 -19.04 0.59
N CYS A 170 3.46 -18.32 0.77
CA CYS A 170 2.47 -18.68 1.77
C CYS A 170 1.44 -19.66 1.20
N SER A 171 0.51 -20.05 2.05
CA SER A 171 -0.62 -20.90 1.72
C SER A 171 -1.50 -20.30 0.62
N SER A 172 -2.29 -21.15 -0.06
CA SER A 172 -3.31 -20.70 -1.01
C SER A 172 -4.34 -19.72 -0.37
N VAL A 173 -5.04 -18.95 -1.19
CA VAL A 173 -6.11 -18.05 -0.70
C VAL A 173 -7.16 -18.86 0.08
N ALA A 174 -7.50 -20.06 -0.35
CA ALA A 174 -8.45 -20.91 0.37
C ALA A 174 -7.95 -21.32 1.76
N GLU A 175 -6.67 -21.65 1.90
CA GLU A 175 -6.06 -21.96 3.20
C GLU A 175 -5.93 -20.71 4.07
N LEU A 176 -5.61 -19.56 3.48
CA LEU A 176 -5.59 -18.27 4.18
C LEU A 176 -6.99 -17.91 4.69
N GLN A 177 -8.04 -18.08 3.88
CA GLN A 177 -9.42 -17.87 4.35
C GLN A 177 -9.76 -18.72 5.58
N ALA A 178 -9.29 -19.96 5.62
CA ALA A 178 -9.56 -20.87 6.74
C ALA A 178 -8.75 -20.53 8.00
N ASN A 179 -7.51 -20.06 7.87
CA ASN A 179 -6.54 -20.06 8.97
C ASN A 179 -5.91 -18.71 9.28
N TYR A 180 -5.92 -17.74 8.36
CA TYR A 180 -5.25 -16.47 8.56
C TYR A 180 -5.98 -15.63 9.61
N SER A 181 -5.21 -15.00 10.46
CA SER A 181 -5.69 -14.07 11.49
C SER A 181 -4.93 -12.75 11.38
N TRP A 182 -5.37 -11.76 12.15
CA TRP A 182 -4.77 -10.43 12.16
C TRP A 182 -3.27 -10.47 12.49
N ASP A 183 -2.46 -9.85 11.63
CA ASP A 183 -1.02 -9.65 11.80
C ASP A 183 -0.65 -8.28 11.21
N GLY A 184 -0.15 -7.37 12.04
CA GLY A 184 0.27 -6.02 11.64
C GLY A 184 1.75 -5.92 11.25
N SER A 185 2.45 -7.04 11.07
CA SER A 185 3.85 -7.05 10.63
C SER A 185 3.98 -7.16 9.11
N CYS A 186 5.06 -6.64 8.54
CA CYS A 186 5.35 -6.81 7.13
C CYS A 186 5.44 -8.29 6.71
N GLN A 187 6.13 -9.11 7.50
CA GLN A 187 6.31 -10.54 7.19
C GLN A 187 5.02 -11.35 7.31
N GLY A 188 4.06 -10.89 8.12
CA GLY A 188 2.75 -11.53 8.25
C GLY A 188 1.72 -11.02 7.24
N THR A 189 1.88 -9.81 6.70
CA THR A 189 0.88 -9.15 5.82
C THR A 189 1.26 -9.23 4.33
N VAL A 190 2.54 -8.97 3.98
CA VAL A 190 2.95 -8.83 2.57
C VAL A 190 2.83 -10.15 1.80
N PRO A 191 3.29 -11.32 2.29
CA PRO A 191 3.13 -12.58 1.55
C PRO A 191 1.65 -12.95 1.30
N PRO A 192 0.73 -12.90 2.29
CA PRO A 192 -0.69 -13.11 2.04
C PRO A 192 -1.31 -12.14 1.04
N ALA A 193 -0.96 -10.84 1.11
CA ALA A 193 -1.45 -9.84 0.16
C ALA A 193 -1.00 -10.14 -1.28
N LEU A 194 0.26 -10.51 -1.47
CA LEU A 194 0.78 -10.92 -2.78
C LEU A 194 0.14 -12.22 -3.27
N GLN A 195 -0.13 -13.19 -2.38
CA GLN A 195 -0.84 -14.42 -2.73
C GLN A 195 -2.25 -14.13 -3.24
N CYS A 196 -2.97 -13.19 -2.62
CA CYS A 196 -4.28 -12.76 -3.09
C CYS A 196 -4.22 -12.19 -4.52
N PHE A 197 -3.17 -11.47 -4.87
CA PHE A 197 -2.93 -11.02 -6.25
C PHE A 197 -2.59 -12.20 -7.18
N PHE A 198 -1.70 -13.12 -6.79
CA PHE A 198 -1.27 -14.20 -7.67
C PHE A 198 -2.39 -15.15 -8.07
N GLU A 199 -3.34 -15.42 -7.17
CA GLU A 199 -4.50 -16.28 -7.46
C GLU A 199 -5.69 -15.54 -8.08
N SER A 200 -5.60 -14.23 -8.30
CA SER A 200 -6.71 -13.45 -8.87
C SER A 200 -6.79 -13.53 -10.38
N GLU A 201 -7.97 -13.27 -10.94
CA GLU A 201 -8.25 -13.23 -12.38
C GLU A 201 -8.53 -11.79 -12.89
N SER A 202 -8.75 -10.85 -11.97
CA SER A 202 -9.02 -9.44 -12.27
C SER A 202 -8.63 -8.55 -11.09
N PHE A 203 -8.66 -7.23 -11.29
CA PHE A 203 -8.47 -6.26 -10.21
C PHE A 203 -9.50 -6.43 -9.08
N GLU A 204 -10.79 -6.56 -9.44
CA GLU A 204 -11.84 -6.78 -8.44
C GLU A 204 -11.65 -8.09 -7.71
N ASP A 205 -11.31 -9.16 -8.42
CA ASP A 205 -11.10 -10.48 -7.82
C ASP A 205 -9.91 -10.48 -6.83
N ALA A 206 -8.84 -9.74 -7.14
CA ALA A 206 -7.71 -9.57 -6.24
C ALA A 206 -8.12 -8.91 -4.91
N ILE A 207 -8.90 -7.82 -4.98
CA ILE A 207 -9.43 -7.15 -3.77
C ILE A 207 -10.37 -8.10 -3.01
N ARG A 208 -11.24 -8.84 -3.70
CA ARG A 208 -12.13 -9.81 -3.04
C ARG A 208 -11.35 -10.94 -2.36
N ASN A 209 -10.27 -11.42 -2.97
CA ASN A 209 -9.35 -12.35 -2.33
C ASN A 209 -8.79 -11.74 -1.04
N ALA A 210 -8.22 -10.52 -1.11
CA ALA A 210 -7.61 -9.83 0.01
C ALA A 210 -8.55 -9.68 1.20
N ILE A 211 -9.77 -9.19 0.98
CA ILE A 211 -10.74 -9.01 2.05
C ILE A 211 -11.23 -10.35 2.61
N SER A 212 -11.37 -11.36 1.75
CA SER A 212 -11.91 -12.67 2.14
C SER A 212 -10.99 -13.49 3.05
N ILE A 213 -9.70 -13.17 3.11
CA ILE A 213 -8.79 -13.84 4.06
C ILE A 213 -8.89 -13.27 5.48
N GLY A 214 -9.54 -12.11 5.65
CA GLY A 214 -9.62 -11.40 6.93
C GLY A 214 -8.28 -10.82 7.36
N GLY A 215 -8.08 -10.63 8.66
CA GLY A 215 -6.89 -9.98 9.21
C GLY A 215 -6.98 -8.45 9.12
N ASP A 216 -5.89 -7.81 8.87
CA ASP A 216 -5.71 -6.36 8.62
C ASP A 216 -6.19 -6.04 7.20
N SER A 217 -7.52 -6.00 7.04
CA SER A 217 -8.17 -6.10 5.73
C SER A 217 -7.94 -4.89 4.82
N ASP A 218 -7.84 -3.69 5.37
CA ASP A 218 -7.52 -2.46 4.63
C ASP A 218 -6.08 -2.48 4.12
N THR A 219 -5.12 -2.81 4.99
CA THR A 219 -3.71 -2.93 4.61
C THR A 219 -3.48 -4.08 3.61
N ILE A 220 -4.05 -5.26 3.82
CA ILE A 220 -3.96 -6.36 2.84
C ILE A 220 -4.59 -5.93 1.51
N GLY A 221 -5.76 -5.28 1.57
CA GLY A 221 -6.44 -4.71 0.43
C GLY A 221 -5.60 -3.67 -0.32
N ALA A 222 -4.96 -2.74 0.41
CA ALA A 222 -4.11 -1.70 -0.16
C ALA A 222 -2.89 -2.28 -0.88
N ILE A 223 -2.17 -3.22 -0.25
CA ILE A 223 -1.00 -3.89 -0.85
C ILE A 223 -1.42 -4.69 -2.09
N THR A 224 -2.44 -5.55 -1.96
CA THR A 224 -2.96 -6.36 -3.07
C THR A 224 -3.44 -5.48 -4.22
N GLY A 225 -4.23 -4.45 -3.90
CA GLY A 225 -4.79 -3.51 -4.88
C GLY A 225 -3.72 -2.71 -5.61
N ALA A 226 -2.65 -2.31 -4.93
CA ALA A 226 -1.53 -1.60 -5.57
C ALA A 226 -0.87 -2.46 -6.66
N VAL A 227 -0.61 -3.74 -6.39
CA VAL A 227 0.01 -4.66 -7.35
C VAL A 227 -0.99 -5.06 -8.45
N ALA A 228 -2.23 -5.40 -8.08
CA ALA A 228 -3.27 -5.77 -9.04
C ALA A 228 -3.64 -4.62 -9.99
N GLY A 229 -3.71 -3.39 -9.48
CA GLY A 229 -3.96 -2.21 -10.30
C GLY A 229 -2.84 -1.93 -11.31
N ALA A 230 -1.59 -2.23 -10.94
CA ALA A 230 -0.45 -2.14 -11.84
C ALA A 230 -0.44 -3.24 -12.92
N TYR A 231 -0.98 -4.41 -12.59
CA TYR A 231 -0.98 -5.57 -13.48
C TYR A 231 -2.18 -5.59 -14.45
N TYR A 232 -3.39 -5.40 -13.93
CA TYR A 232 -4.63 -5.50 -14.71
C TYR A 232 -5.13 -4.18 -15.26
N GLY A 233 -4.65 -3.07 -14.71
CA GLY A 233 -5.36 -1.79 -14.80
C GLY A 233 -6.57 -1.76 -13.85
N ILE A 234 -7.19 -0.59 -13.74
CA ILE A 234 -8.34 -0.36 -12.86
C ILE A 234 -9.50 0.18 -13.70
N PRO A 235 -10.69 -0.44 -13.68
CA PRO A 235 -11.87 0.07 -14.37
C PRO A 235 -12.20 1.51 -13.94
N LYS A 236 -12.49 2.37 -14.91
CA LYS A 236 -12.75 3.79 -14.64
C LYS A 236 -13.90 3.99 -13.65
N GLU A 237 -14.95 3.20 -13.77
CA GLU A 237 -16.11 3.24 -12.86
C GLU A 237 -15.74 2.94 -11.40
N MET A 238 -14.74 2.13 -11.16
CA MET A 238 -14.23 1.87 -9.79
C MET A 238 -13.48 3.08 -9.26
N ILE A 239 -12.67 3.74 -10.10
CA ILE A 239 -12.00 4.98 -9.73
C ILE A 239 -13.04 6.07 -9.42
N ASP A 240 -14.02 6.26 -10.30
CA ASP A 240 -15.09 7.27 -10.14
C ASP A 240 -15.92 7.01 -8.86
N ALA A 241 -16.13 5.74 -8.49
CA ALA A 241 -16.78 5.38 -7.23
C ALA A 241 -15.90 5.69 -6.02
N ALA A 242 -14.61 5.34 -6.07
CA ALA A 242 -13.66 5.53 -4.96
C ALA A 242 -13.39 7.01 -4.65
N ARG A 243 -13.40 7.88 -5.65
CA ARG A 243 -13.18 9.33 -5.48
C ARG A 243 -14.09 9.96 -4.42
N LYS A 244 -15.29 9.43 -4.21
CA LYS A 244 -16.28 9.96 -3.24
C LYS A 244 -15.88 9.76 -1.78
N TYR A 245 -14.92 8.87 -1.51
CA TYR A 245 -14.43 8.57 -0.17
C TYR A 245 -13.19 9.38 0.19
N VAL A 246 -12.54 10.02 -0.80
CA VAL A 246 -11.27 10.73 -0.60
C VAL A 246 -11.54 12.23 -0.44
N PRO A 247 -11.03 12.89 0.63
CA PRO A 247 -11.15 14.34 0.80
C PRO A 247 -10.53 15.12 -0.37
N ASP A 248 -11.10 16.28 -0.70
CA ASP A 248 -10.72 17.10 -1.87
C ASP A 248 -9.24 17.49 -1.88
N ASP A 249 -8.66 17.77 -0.73
CA ASP A 249 -7.24 18.14 -0.62
C ASP A 249 -6.30 16.97 -0.91
N LEU A 250 -6.69 15.76 -0.54
CA LEU A 250 -5.97 14.54 -0.89
C LEU A 250 -6.19 14.16 -2.34
N LEU A 251 -7.42 14.33 -2.87
CA LEU A 251 -7.73 14.14 -4.29
C LEU A 251 -6.86 15.01 -5.19
N ALA A 252 -6.61 16.27 -4.79
CA ALA A 252 -5.75 17.16 -5.57
C ALA A 252 -4.31 16.63 -5.72
N ILE A 253 -3.79 15.94 -4.71
CA ILE A 253 -2.47 15.29 -4.77
C ILE A 253 -2.52 14.04 -5.66
N VAL A 254 -3.56 13.22 -5.48
CA VAL A 254 -3.77 12.02 -6.30
C VAL A 254 -3.87 12.39 -7.77
N ASP A 255 -4.68 13.40 -8.11
CA ASP A 255 -4.88 13.82 -9.51
C ASP A 255 -3.57 14.32 -10.15
N LYS A 256 -2.74 15.08 -9.43
CA LYS A 256 -1.41 15.47 -9.92
C LYS A 256 -0.54 14.26 -10.21
N PHE A 257 -0.50 13.29 -9.29
CA PHE A 257 0.30 12.09 -9.47
C PHE A 257 -0.19 11.24 -10.65
N GLU A 258 -1.50 11.04 -10.78
CA GLU A 258 -2.11 10.25 -11.86
C GLU A 258 -1.89 10.89 -13.25
N ASN A 259 -1.87 12.23 -13.32
CA ASN A 259 -1.62 12.97 -14.57
C ASN A 259 -0.13 13.05 -14.93
N GLY A 260 0.77 12.71 -14.03
CA GLY A 260 2.21 12.86 -14.24
C GLY A 260 2.68 14.33 -14.17
N ASP A 261 1.96 15.17 -13.47
CA ASP A 261 2.23 16.61 -13.32
C ASP A 261 3.34 16.88 -12.27
N TYR A 262 4.59 16.34 -12.54
CA TYR A 262 5.75 16.43 -11.64
C TYR A 262 7.09 16.18 -12.34
#